data_cab1eed02e27a7e5ae7c040a70b8f1ab
#
_entry.id   cab1eed02e27a7e5ae7c040a70b8f1ab
#
_cell.length_a   1.000
_cell.length_b   1.000
_cell.length_c   1.000
_cell.angle_alpha   90.00
_cell.angle_beta   90.00
_cell.angle_gamma   90.00
#
_symmetry.space_group_name_H-M   'P 1'
#
loop_
_entity.id
_entity.type
_entity.pdbx_description
1 polymer ?
#
loop_
_entity_poly.entity_id
_entity_poly.type
_entity_poly.pdbx_seq_one_letter_code
_entity_poly.pdbx_strand_id
1 'polypeptide(L)'
;MTKLENLMHEIFEKEGYEEYFVGPPIHGVGLEFEEPPLPAGHAFFHGEEPKDELKLGMVLSIGNCGLYLGEFGVRVEDTVVVTDKGYEEITAYSRTL
;
A
#
# COMPACT_ATOMS: atom_id res chain seq x y z
N MET A 1 5.41 -4.52 -7.59
CA MET A 1 4.14 -3.90 -7.10
C MET A 1 3.02 -4.93 -7.09
N THR A 2 2.61 -5.44 -8.22
CA THR A 2 1.47 -6.39 -8.33
C THR A 2 1.54 -7.58 -7.37
N LYS A 3 2.72 -8.17 -7.21
CA LYS A 3 2.89 -9.30 -6.27
C LYS A 3 2.65 -8.89 -4.82
N LEU A 4 3.10 -7.73 -4.41
CA LEU A 4 2.92 -7.22 -3.06
C LEU A 4 1.46 -6.81 -2.82
N GLU A 5 0.84 -6.16 -3.79
CA GLU A 5 -0.59 -5.83 -3.79
C GLU A 5 -1.46 -7.09 -3.64
N ASN A 6 -1.21 -8.11 -4.48
CA ASN A 6 -1.95 -9.37 -4.40
C ASN A 6 -1.81 -10.04 -3.03
N LEU A 7 -0.60 -10.03 -2.45
CA LEU A 7 -0.38 -10.57 -1.11
C LEU A 7 -1.23 -9.86 -0.05
N MET A 8 -1.38 -8.55 -0.14
CA MET A 8 -2.21 -7.80 0.79
C MET A 8 -3.70 -8.15 0.63
N HIS A 9 -4.19 -8.25 -0.61
CA HIS A 9 -5.55 -8.71 -0.87
C HIS A 9 -5.81 -10.12 -0.34
N GLU A 10 -4.87 -11.06 -0.55
CA GLU A 10 -4.95 -12.42 -0.01
C GLU A 10 -5.06 -12.44 1.53
N ILE A 11 -4.34 -11.56 2.22
CA ILE A 11 -4.43 -11.44 3.68
C ILE A 11 -5.82 -10.98 4.10
N PHE A 12 -6.38 -9.94 3.47
CA PHE A 12 -7.73 -9.45 3.77
C PHE A 12 -8.81 -10.48 3.43
N GLU A 13 -8.68 -11.18 2.31
CA GLU A 13 -9.57 -12.27 1.92
C GLU A 13 -9.58 -13.40 2.94
N LYS A 14 -8.39 -13.85 3.35
CA LYS A 14 -8.22 -14.90 4.35
C LYS A 14 -8.86 -14.55 5.70
N GLU A 15 -8.79 -13.30 6.10
CA GLU A 15 -9.39 -12.80 7.34
C GLU A 15 -10.88 -12.44 7.18
N GLY A 16 -11.45 -12.53 5.97
CA GLY A 16 -12.86 -12.25 5.70
C GLY A 16 -13.23 -10.78 5.57
N TYR A 17 -12.26 -9.90 5.29
CA TYR A 17 -12.45 -8.45 5.20
C TYR A 17 -12.29 -7.87 3.80
N GLU A 18 -12.07 -8.67 2.77
CA GLU A 18 -11.82 -8.19 1.41
C GLU A 18 -12.94 -7.27 0.88
N GLU A 19 -14.20 -7.60 1.15
CA GLU A 19 -15.36 -6.80 0.70
C GLU A 19 -15.42 -5.40 1.32
N TYR A 20 -14.76 -5.17 2.45
CA TYR A 20 -14.71 -3.89 3.15
C TYR A 20 -13.50 -3.06 2.82
N PHE A 21 -12.56 -3.64 2.07
CA PHE A 21 -11.30 -3.01 1.71
C PHE A 21 -11.47 -2.06 0.53
N VAL A 22 -11.04 -0.82 0.71
CA VAL A 22 -11.17 0.24 -0.30
C VAL A 22 -9.82 0.85 -0.60
N GLY A 23 -9.56 1.02 -1.88
CA GLY A 23 -8.40 1.72 -2.40
C GLY A 23 -7.15 0.86 -2.57
N PRO A 24 -6.12 1.43 -3.17
CA PRO A 24 -4.86 0.74 -3.35
C PRO A 24 -4.14 0.54 -2.02
N PRO A 25 -3.56 -0.65 -1.78
CA PRO A 25 -2.84 -0.93 -0.55
C PRO A 25 -1.43 -0.34 -0.50
N ILE A 26 -0.92 0.16 -1.63
CA ILE A 26 0.45 0.63 -1.77
C ILE A 26 0.51 1.79 -2.76
N HIS A 27 1.33 2.79 -2.43
CA HIS A 27 1.72 3.84 -3.39
C HIS A 27 3.09 4.43 -3.05
N GLY A 28 3.71 5.08 -4.03
CA GLY A 28 4.91 5.88 -3.81
C GLY A 28 4.63 7.11 -2.97
N VAL A 29 5.65 7.53 -2.25
CA VAL A 29 5.63 8.76 -1.42
C VAL A 29 6.76 9.68 -1.87
N GLY A 30 6.43 10.93 -2.18
CA GLY A 30 7.38 11.96 -2.60
C GLY A 30 6.77 13.35 -2.53
N LEU A 31 6.79 14.08 -3.63
CA LEU A 31 6.29 15.46 -3.70
C LEU A 31 4.79 15.56 -3.97
N GLU A 32 4.20 14.51 -4.53
CA GLU A 32 2.77 14.46 -4.83
C GLU A 32 2.02 13.70 -3.73
N PHE A 33 0.69 13.84 -3.72
CA PHE A 33 -0.19 13.15 -2.77
C PHE A 33 -0.03 11.64 -2.83
N GLU A 34 -0.04 11.10 -4.04
CA GLU A 34 0.29 9.72 -4.36
C GLU A 34 1.07 9.75 -5.69
N GLU A 35 2.20 9.07 -5.73
CA GLU A 35 3.07 9.08 -6.91
C GLU A 35 3.59 7.68 -7.23
N PRO A 36 4.13 7.45 -8.44
CA PRO A 36 4.74 6.18 -8.78
C PRO A 36 5.84 5.75 -7.76
N PRO A 37 5.95 4.45 -7.48
CA PRO A 37 5.19 3.36 -8.09
C PRO A 37 3.74 3.30 -7.59
N LEU A 38 2.81 3.07 -8.52
CA LEU A 38 1.38 2.95 -8.25
C LEU A 38 0.88 1.59 -8.73
N PRO A 39 -0.08 0.95 -8.03
CA PRO A 39 -0.72 -0.28 -8.51
C PRO A 39 -1.44 -0.06 -9.84
N ALA A 40 -1.52 -1.11 -10.65
CA ALA A 40 -2.34 -1.09 -11.85
C ALA A 40 -3.81 -0.79 -11.50
N GLY A 41 -4.45 0.12 -12.24
CA GLY A 41 -5.81 0.56 -11.97
C GLY A 41 -5.96 1.66 -10.93
N HIS A 42 -4.86 2.18 -10.39
CA HIS A 42 -4.90 3.36 -9.53
C HIS A 42 -5.49 4.58 -10.28
N ALA A 43 -6.33 5.38 -9.59
CA ALA A 43 -7.02 6.52 -10.20
C ALA A 43 -6.07 7.58 -10.80
N PHE A 44 -4.86 7.71 -10.26
CA PHE A 44 -3.82 8.63 -10.76
C PHE A 44 -2.81 7.94 -11.68
N PHE A 45 -3.05 6.68 -12.03
CA PHE A 45 -2.18 5.94 -12.93
C PHE A 45 -2.43 6.40 -14.38
N HIS A 46 -1.42 7.01 -14.97
CA HIS A 46 -1.43 7.44 -16.36
C HIS A 46 -0.23 6.83 -17.07
N GLY A 47 -0.43 5.71 -17.75
CA GLY A 47 0.64 5.09 -18.52
C GLY A 47 0.51 3.58 -18.71
N GLU A 48 1.60 2.97 -19.16
CA GLU A 48 1.70 1.52 -19.27
C GLU A 48 1.72 0.88 -17.89
N GLU A 49 1.17 -0.33 -17.79
CA GLU A 49 1.28 -1.11 -16.55
C GLU A 49 2.74 -1.13 -16.07
N PRO A 50 2.94 -0.82 -14.79
CA PRO A 50 4.29 -0.78 -14.25
C PRO A 50 4.95 -2.16 -14.38
N LYS A 51 6.06 -2.23 -15.05
CA LYS A 51 6.97 -3.39 -15.00
C LYS A 51 7.76 -3.31 -13.70
N ASP A 52 7.03 -3.43 -12.57
CA ASP A 52 7.47 -2.87 -11.32
C ASP A 52 8.32 -3.84 -10.52
N GLU A 53 9.60 -3.71 -10.71
CA GLU A 53 10.52 -4.09 -9.67
C GLU A 53 10.70 -2.91 -8.70
N LEU A 54 10.53 -3.17 -7.42
CA LEU A 54 10.89 -2.22 -6.39
C LEU A 54 12.41 -2.00 -6.41
N LYS A 55 12.81 -0.74 -6.39
CA LYS A 55 14.22 -0.35 -6.43
C LYS A 55 14.66 0.19 -5.08
N LEU A 56 15.95 0.05 -4.79
CA LEU A 56 16.56 0.61 -3.59
C LEU A 56 16.27 2.11 -3.48
N GLY A 57 15.91 2.54 -2.28
CA GLY A 57 15.62 3.94 -1.98
C GLY A 57 14.20 4.38 -2.32
N MET A 58 13.37 3.54 -2.95
CA MET A 58 11.95 3.86 -3.12
C MET A 58 11.29 3.99 -1.75
N VAL A 59 10.48 5.03 -1.60
CA VAL A 59 9.67 5.26 -0.41
C VAL A 59 8.22 4.94 -0.73
N LEU A 60 7.62 4.08 0.07
CA LEU A 60 6.28 3.56 -0.15
C LEU A 60 5.41 3.79 1.07
N SER A 61 4.16 4.16 0.86
CA SER A 61 3.11 3.95 1.85
C SER A 61 2.53 2.55 1.66
N ILE A 62 2.45 1.80 2.72
CA ILE A 62 1.92 0.43 2.72
C ILE A 62 0.87 0.32 3.82
N GLY A 63 -0.31 -0.14 3.45
CA GLY A 63 -1.39 -0.32 4.41
C GLY A 63 -2.74 -0.49 3.73
N ASN A 64 -3.79 -0.33 4.50
CA ASN A 64 -5.12 -0.27 3.94
C ASN A 64 -5.51 1.19 3.71
N CYS A 65 -5.82 1.57 2.50
CA CYS A 65 -6.36 2.91 2.19
C CYS A 65 -7.65 3.18 2.98
N GLY A 66 -8.45 2.14 3.18
CA GLY A 66 -9.59 2.19 4.10
C GLY A 66 -10.22 0.82 4.25
N LEU A 67 -10.64 0.51 5.47
CA LEU A 67 -11.46 -0.65 5.80
C LEU A 67 -12.76 -0.14 6.40
N TYR A 68 -13.86 -0.24 5.65
CA TYR A 68 -15.17 0.32 6.03
C TYR A 68 -16.16 -0.77 6.40
N LEU A 69 -16.39 -0.91 7.70
CA LEU A 69 -17.19 -2.00 8.29
C LEU A 69 -18.69 -1.67 8.43
N GLY A 70 -19.15 -0.56 7.85
CA GLY A 70 -20.53 -0.12 7.87
C GLY A 70 -20.82 0.96 8.92
N GLU A 71 -20.47 0.75 10.17
CA GLU A 71 -20.66 1.73 11.25
C GLU A 71 -19.46 2.66 11.42
N PHE A 72 -18.27 2.17 11.12
CA PHE A 72 -17.02 2.91 11.18
C PHE A 72 -16.03 2.37 10.17
N GLY A 73 -14.96 3.12 9.95
CA GLY A 73 -13.81 2.69 9.16
C GLY A 73 -12.53 2.80 9.95
N VAL A 74 -11.51 2.10 9.50
CA VAL A 74 -10.17 2.16 10.07
C VAL A 74 -9.13 2.20 8.95
N ARG A 75 -8.07 2.96 9.19
CA ARG A 75 -6.90 3.03 8.31
C ARG A 75 -5.65 2.82 9.15
N VAL A 76 -4.79 1.93 8.69
CA VAL A 76 -3.44 1.72 9.23
C VAL A 76 -2.48 1.73 8.05
N GLU A 77 -1.58 2.68 8.04
CA GLU A 77 -0.58 2.85 6.99
C GLU A 77 0.78 3.15 7.61
N ASP A 78 1.80 2.58 7.04
CA ASP A 78 3.18 2.84 7.38
C ASP A 78 3.97 3.29 6.16
N THR A 79 4.95 4.14 6.39
CA THR A 79 5.90 4.55 5.35
C THR A 79 7.19 3.76 5.51
N VAL A 80 7.62 3.15 4.44
CA VAL A 80 8.83 2.32 4.40
C VAL A 80 9.77 2.76 3.29
N VAL A 81 11.06 2.53 3.49
CA VAL A 81 12.10 2.66 2.46
C VAL A 81 12.55 1.28 2.03
N VAL A 82 12.63 1.05 0.73
CA VAL A 82 13.17 -0.19 0.17
C VAL A 82 14.69 -0.22 0.34
N THR A 83 15.19 -1.26 0.99
CA THR A 83 16.62 -1.47 1.24
C THR A 83 17.12 -2.74 0.56
N ASP A 84 18.42 -2.96 0.53
CA ASP A 84 19.07 -4.17 0.01
C ASP A 84 18.74 -5.43 0.83
N LYS A 85 18.28 -5.26 2.07
CA LYS A 85 17.90 -6.35 3.00
C LYS A 85 16.38 -6.51 3.18
N GLY A 86 15.57 -5.72 2.46
CA GLY A 86 14.13 -5.71 2.57
C GLY A 86 13.60 -4.28 2.68
N TYR A 87 13.30 -3.81 3.85
CA TYR A 87 12.77 -2.47 4.07
C TYR A 87 13.18 -1.90 5.43
N GLU A 88 13.12 -0.58 5.53
CA GLU A 88 13.23 0.17 6.77
C GLU A 88 11.93 0.94 7.00
N GLU A 89 11.33 0.78 8.18
CA GLU A 89 10.12 1.49 8.56
C GLU A 89 10.46 2.88 9.09
N ILE A 90 9.89 3.91 8.47
CA ILE A 90 10.10 5.32 8.88
C ILE A 90 9.08 5.72 9.95
N THR A 91 7.86 5.25 9.84
CA THR A 91 6.74 5.57 10.74
C THR A 91 6.60 4.58 11.89
N ALA A 92 7.69 4.26 12.57
CA ALA A 92 7.72 3.32 13.68
C ALA A 92 6.90 3.83 14.88
N TYR A 93 5.58 3.61 14.86
CA TYR A 93 4.64 3.98 15.89
C TYR A 93 3.77 2.78 16.32
N SER A 94 3.19 2.82 17.52
CA SER A 94 2.30 1.76 17.98
C SER A 94 1.07 1.65 17.10
N ARG A 95 0.77 0.44 16.61
CA ARG A 95 -0.43 0.12 15.83
C ARG A 95 -1.57 -0.38 16.71
N THR A 96 -1.37 -0.39 18.03
CA THR A 96 -2.37 -0.82 19.02
C THR A 96 -3.23 0.38 19.43
N LEU A 97 -4.53 0.21 19.36
CA LEU A 97 -5.49 1.18 19.89
C LEU A 97 -5.58 1.10 21.40
#